data_6ec22cef46f87baf63ebac659b5598ac
#
_entry.id   6ec22cef46f87baf63ebac659b5598ac
#
_cell.length_a   1.000
_cell.length_b   1.000
_cell.length_c   1.000
_cell.angle_alpha   90.00
_cell.angle_beta   90.00
_cell.angle_gamma   90.00
#
_symmetry.space_group_name_H-M   'P 1'
#
loop_
_entity.id
_entity.type
_entity.pdbx_description
1 polymer ?
#
loop_
_entity_poly.entity_id
_entity_poly.type
_entity_poly.pdbx_seq_one_letter_code
_entity_poly.pdbx_strand_id
1 'polypeptide(L)'
;YQYQGKFFQLSDVLGVDKEVGFTLSHDKYNTVDPNHFIVEDIEGEIDFGEGMASIYGHGENYQIIRQHKEFAQLVTNTYGAGRSVYLAGLPYSPQNCRLLLRAIYWAAAKEDEMKKYYVDNVNAEVAAFEAVGKIVVINNSLDALDTHLYVEGNLREKLRLAPMEMRWLDI
;
A
#
# COMPACT_ATOMS: atom_id res chain seq x y z
N TYR A 1 -7.00 -12.94 23.02
CA TYR A 1 -8.24 -12.75 23.82
C TYR A 1 -9.38 -12.43 22.87
N GLN A 2 -10.42 -13.28 22.87
CA GLN A 2 -11.65 -13.06 22.13
C GLN A 2 -12.53 -12.08 22.90
N TYR A 3 -12.83 -10.92 22.31
CA TYR A 3 -13.74 -9.95 22.89
C TYR A 3 -15.07 -9.98 22.13
N GLN A 4 -16.17 -10.20 22.81
CA GLN A 4 -17.52 -10.28 22.22
C GLN A 4 -17.63 -11.23 21.00
N GLY A 5 -16.91 -12.36 21.02
CA GLY A 5 -16.92 -13.31 19.92
C GLY A 5 -15.99 -12.97 18.76
N LYS A 6 -15.22 -11.88 18.84
CA LYS A 6 -14.25 -11.45 17.85
C LYS A 6 -12.82 -11.76 18.30
N PHE A 7 -11.94 -12.12 17.37
CA PHE A 7 -10.53 -12.32 17.66
C PHE A 7 -9.79 -10.98 17.77
N PHE A 8 -10.02 -10.08 16.81
CA PHE A 8 -9.46 -8.74 16.85
C PHE A 8 -10.39 -7.78 17.57
N GLN A 9 -9.86 -7.03 18.54
CA GLN A 9 -10.62 -5.97 19.23
C GLN A 9 -11.07 -4.86 18.28
N LEU A 10 -10.31 -4.63 17.20
CA LEU A 10 -10.58 -3.61 16.18
C LEU A 10 -11.15 -4.21 14.88
N SER A 11 -11.78 -5.39 14.94
CA SER A 11 -12.30 -6.06 13.74
C SER A 11 -13.23 -5.18 12.90
N ASP A 12 -14.14 -4.45 13.54
CA ASP A 12 -15.06 -3.54 12.84
C ASP A 12 -14.33 -2.36 12.18
N VAL A 13 -13.27 -1.86 12.81
CA VAL A 13 -12.46 -0.76 12.26
C VAL A 13 -11.60 -1.25 11.10
N LEU A 14 -10.96 -2.40 11.27
CA LEU A 14 -10.03 -2.96 10.28
C LEU A 14 -10.74 -3.65 9.11
N GLY A 15 -12.02 -4.00 9.27
CA GLY A 15 -12.77 -4.74 8.26
C GLY A 15 -12.33 -6.20 8.13
N VAL A 16 -11.65 -6.75 9.15
CA VAL A 16 -11.17 -8.13 9.18
C VAL A 16 -11.32 -8.74 10.55
N ASP A 17 -11.50 -10.05 10.58
CA ASP A 17 -11.39 -10.84 11.81
C ASP A 17 -10.70 -12.17 11.52
N LYS A 18 -10.31 -12.88 12.58
CA LYS A 18 -9.68 -14.20 12.48
C LYS A 18 -10.67 -15.27 12.89
N GLU A 19 -10.75 -16.30 12.07
CA GLU A 19 -11.48 -17.51 12.40
C GLU A 19 -10.69 -18.33 13.43
N VAL A 20 -11.37 -18.67 14.52
CA VAL A 20 -10.80 -19.46 15.63
C VAL A 20 -11.67 -20.69 15.85
N GLY A 21 -11.11 -21.88 15.59
CA GLY A 21 -11.80 -23.15 15.78
C GLY A 21 -12.27 -23.80 14.46
N PHE A 22 -13.10 -24.81 14.59
CA PHE A 22 -13.73 -25.48 13.45
C PHE A 22 -14.96 -24.70 13.00
N THR A 23 -14.75 -23.60 12.33
CA THR A 23 -15.87 -22.98 11.64
C THR A 23 -15.97 -23.67 10.29
N LEU A 24 -17.13 -24.21 10.00
CA LEU A 24 -17.51 -24.58 8.65
C LEU A 24 -17.75 -23.27 7.90
N SER A 25 -16.68 -22.55 7.60
CA SER A 25 -16.77 -21.37 6.75
C SER A 25 -17.09 -21.86 5.35
N HIS A 26 -18.33 -21.73 5.01
CA HIS A 26 -18.74 -21.88 3.62
C HIS A 26 -18.16 -20.70 2.85
N ASP A 27 -17.37 -21.04 1.85
CA ASP A 27 -16.98 -20.23 0.70
C ASP A 27 -17.19 -18.72 0.83
N LYS A 28 -16.33 -18.06 1.56
CA LYS A 28 -16.25 -16.61 1.52
C LYS A 28 -15.50 -16.22 0.26
N TYR A 29 -16.19 -16.31 -0.88
CA TYR A 29 -15.67 -15.76 -2.13
C TYR A 29 -15.68 -14.25 -2.02
N ASN A 30 -14.51 -13.71 -1.77
CA ASN A 30 -14.34 -12.27 -1.73
C ASN A 30 -14.02 -11.76 -3.13
N THR A 31 -14.64 -10.68 -3.53
CA THR A 31 -14.22 -9.97 -4.72
C THR A 31 -12.92 -9.26 -4.43
N VAL A 32 -11.87 -9.59 -5.20
CA VAL A 32 -10.57 -8.93 -5.10
C VAL A 32 -10.53 -7.77 -6.08
N ASP A 33 -10.13 -6.60 -5.64
CA ASP A 33 -9.87 -5.46 -6.52
C ASP A 33 -8.38 -5.39 -6.87
N PRO A 34 -7.98 -5.83 -8.07
CA PRO A 34 -6.59 -5.80 -8.49
C PRO A 34 -6.07 -4.39 -8.81
N ASN A 35 -6.97 -3.42 -9.02
CA ASN A 35 -6.64 -2.08 -9.53
C ASN A 35 -6.78 -0.98 -8.47
N HIS A 36 -6.86 -1.36 -7.20
CA HIS A 36 -6.98 -0.39 -6.11
C HIS A 36 -5.75 0.51 -6.02
N PHE A 37 -5.95 1.80 -5.68
CA PHE A 37 -4.88 2.80 -5.53
C PHE A 37 -3.64 2.28 -4.78
N ILE A 38 -3.82 1.51 -3.71
CA ILE A 38 -2.71 1.00 -2.88
C ILE A 38 -1.74 0.11 -3.68
N VAL A 39 -2.20 -0.55 -4.73
CA VAL A 39 -1.42 -1.51 -5.52
C VAL A 39 -1.26 -1.12 -6.98
N GLU A 40 -1.68 0.08 -7.37
CA GLU A 40 -1.72 0.56 -8.75
C GLU A 40 -0.37 0.49 -9.47
N ASP A 41 0.75 0.70 -8.76
CA ASP A 41 2.10 0.68 -9.30
C ASP A 41 2.97 -0.48 -8.77
N ILE A 42 2.34 -1.46 -8.16
CA ILE A 42 3.02 -2.65 -7.65
C ILE A 42 3.02 -3.73 -8.73
N GLU A 43 4.19 -4.10 -9.19
CA GLU A 43 4.36 -5.14 -10.20
C GLU A 43 4.64 -6.49 -9.54
N GLY A 44 3.99 -7.54 -10.08
CA GLY A 44 4.21 -8.91 -9.64
C GLY A 44 3.57 -9.25 -8.29
N GLU A 45 4.14 -10.24 -7.63
CA GLU A 45 3.64 -10.78 -6.37
C GLU A 45 4.14 -9.94 -5.18
N ILE A 46 3.24 -9.65 -4.24
CA ILE A 46 3.59 -8.92 -3.01
C ILE A 46 3.97 -9.94 -1.95
N ASP A 47 5.14 -9.77 -1.36
CA ASP A 47 5.57 -10.58 -0.21
C ASP A 47 4.93 -10.03 1.08
N PHE A 48 3.98 -10.77 1.63
CA PHE A 48 3.38 -10.48 2.93
C PHE A 48 4.07 -11.24 4.08
N GLY A 49 5.16 -11.94 3.82
CA GLY A 49 5.85 -12.75 4.82
C GLY A 49 4.98 -13.88 5.37
N GLU A 50 5.29 -14.31 6.58
CA GLU A 50 4.50 -15.31 7.31
C GLU A 50 3.26 -14.65 7.93
N GLY A 51 2.29 -14.29 7.08
CA GLY A 51 1.04 -13.69 7.50
C GLY A 51 0.21 -14.63 8.40
N MET A 52 -0.71 -14.03 9.15
CA MET A 52 -1.62 -14.78 10.01
C MET A 52 -2.65 -15.53 9.14
N ALA A 53 -2.76 -16.83 9.34
CA ALA A 53 -3.76 -17.66 8.66
C ALA A 53 -5.19 -17.38 9.18
N SER A 54 -6.17 -17.78 8.37
CA SER A 54 -7.60 -17.73 8.71
C SER A 54 -8.16 -16.32 8.95
N ILE A 55 -7.60 -15.33 8.28
CA ILE A 55 -8.13 -13.96 8.27
C ILE A 55 -9.17 -13.84 7.16
N TYR A 56 -10.32 -13.26 7.50
CA TYR A 56 -11.43 -13.04 6.58
C TYR A 56 -11.97 -11.62 6.69
N GLY A 57 -12.65 -11.14 5.63
CA GLY A 57 -13.33 -9.85 5.64
C GLY A 57 -14.50 -9.83 6.63
N HIS A 58 -14.63 -8.75 7.41
CA HIS A 58 -15.62 -8.58 8.44
C HIS A 58 -16.35 -7.24 8.28
N GLY A 59 -17.70 -7.28 8.48
CA GLY A 59 -18.54 -6.09 8.31
C GLY A 59 -19.08 -5.93 6.88
N GLU A 60 -19.49 -4.71 6.52
CA GLU A 60 -20.18 -4.44 5.24
C GLU A 60 -19.34 -3.58 4.29
N ASN A 61 -18.37 -2.84 4.80
CA ASN A 61 -17.64 -1.80 4.04
C ASN A 61 -16.20 -2.19 3.71
N TYR A 62 -15.81 -3.43 3.98
CA TYR A 62 -14.46 -3.89 3.66
C TYR A 62 -14.33 -4.21 2.16
N GLN A 63 -13.11 -4.07 1.67
CA GLN A 63 -12.73 -4.49 0.32
C GLN A 63 -11.41 -5.26 0.38
N ILE A 64 -11.38 -6.48 -0.16
CA ILE A 64 -10.17 -7.27 -0.24
C ILE A 64 -9.40 -6.87 -1.50
N ILE A 65 -8.16 -6.44 -1.31
CA ILE A 65 -7.26 -6.03 -2.39
C ILE A 65 -6.33 -7.18 -2.78
N ARG A 66 -5.85 -7.93 -1.79
CA ARG A 66 -5.02 -9.14 -2.01
C ARG A 66 -5.43 -10.22 -1.03
N GLN A 67 -5.39 -11.46 -1.52
CA GLN A 67 -5.61 -12.65 -0.72
C GLN A 67 -4.69 -13.77 -1.18
N HIS A 68 -4.35 -14.67 -0.27
CA HIS A 68 -3.68 -15.94 -0.59
C HIS A 68 -4.65 -17.08 -0.26
N LYS A 69 -5.04 -17.87 -1.28
CA LYS A 69 -6.12 -18.84 -1.15
C LYS A 69 -7.40 -18.13 -0.62
N GLU A 70 -7.85 -18.50 0.57
CA GLU A 70 -9.04 -17.95 1.22
C GLU A 70 -8.71 -16.88 2.26
N PHE A 71 -7.42 -16.58 2.48
CA PHE A 71 -6.97 -15.67 3.55
C PHE A 71 -6.73 -14.27 3.02
N ALA A 72 -7.37 -13.29 3.64
CA ALA A 72 -7.16 -11.89 3.32
C ALA A 72 -5.77 -11.43 3.76
N GLN A 73 -5.04 -10.76 2.86
CA GLN A 73 -3.69 -10.26 3.10
C GLN A 73 -3.60 -8.74 3.10
N LEU A 74 -4.37 -8.10 2.23
CA LEU A 74 -4.50 -6.65 2.16
C LEU A 74 -5.98 -6.32 2.05
N VAL A 75 -6.50 -5.60 3.04
CA VAL A 75 -7.90 -5.20 3.11
C VAL A 75 -8.01 -3.73 3.45
N THR A 76 -8.89 -3.05 2.76
CA THR A 76 -9.31 -1.70 3.09
C THR A 76 -10.70 -1.72 3.71
N ASN A 77 -10.97 -0.77 4.59
CA ASN A 77 -12.28 -0.61 5.18
C ASN A 77 -12.61 0.87 5.43
N THR A 78 -13.89 1.20 5.42
CA THR A 78 -14.39 2.49 5.87
C THR A 78 -15.18 2.31 7.16
N TYR A 79 -14.81 3.07 8.20
CA TYR A 79 -15.46 3.01 9.49
C TYR A 79 -15.78 4.43 10.00
N GLY A 80 -17.03 4.73 10.17
CA GLY A 80 -17.47 6.10 10.45
C GLY A 80 -17.04 7.05 9.33
N ALA A 81 -16.32 8.10 9.67
CA ALA A 81 -15.75 9.05 8.70
C ALA A 81 -14.30 8.70 8.30
N GLY A 82 -13.75 7.60 8.80
CA GLY A 82 -12.36 7.22 8.59
C GLY A 82 -12.18 6.05 7.64
N ARG A 83 -10.93 5.84 7.23
CA ARG A 83 -10.48 4.69 6.45
C ARG A 83 -9.41 3.92 7.20
N SER A 84 -9.35 2.62 7.03
CA SER A 84 -8.34 1.76 7.61
C SER A 84 -7.79 0.78 6.59
N VAL A 85 -6.57 0.34 6.81
CA VAL A 85 -5.90 -0.67 5.99
C VAL A 85 -5.37 -1.77 6.90
N TYR A 86 -5.71 -3.01 6.58
CA TYR A 86 -5.12 -4.19 7.16
C TYR A 86 -4.07 -4.77 6.23
N LEU A 87 -2.90 -5.08 6.78
CA LEU A 87 -1.80 -5.79 6.12
C LEU A 87 -1.45 -7.02 6.96
N ALA A 88 -1.45 -8.20 6.34
CA ALA A 88 -1.15 -9.46 7.04
C ALA A 88 0.29 -9.54 7.54
N GLY A 89 1.20 -8.90 6.85
CA GLY A 89 2.60 -8.73 7.16
C GLY A 89 3.25 -7.85 6.12
N LEU A 90 4.43 -7.32 6.40
CA LEU A 90 5.12 -6.43 5.47
C LEU A 90 6.64 -6.51 5.68
N PRO A 91 7.30 -7.60 5.21
CA PRO A 91 8.75 -7.69 5.21
C PRO A 91 9.36 -6.50 4.47
N TYR A 92 10.53 -6.07 4.93
CA TYR A 92 11.19 -4.93 4.31
C TYR A 92 11.60 -5.24 2.87
N SER A 93 11.09 -4.43 1.95
CA SER A 93 11.54 -4.33 0.56
C SER A 93 11.15 -2.95 0.00
N PRO A 94 11.81 -2.45 -1.06
CA PRO A 94 11.42 -1.20 -1.71
C PRO A 94 9.96 -1.20 -2.15
N GLN A 95 9.48 -2.31 -2.72
CA GLN A 95 8.10 -2.50 -3.13
C GLN A 95 7.14 -2.40 -1.94
N ASN A 96 7.45 -3.06 -0.82
CA ASN A 96 6.62 -3.02 0.38
C ASN A 96 6.64 -1.64 1.06
N CYS A 97 7.75 -0.90 0.99
CA CYS A 97 7.79 0.50 1.42
C CYS A 97 6.85 1.37 0.57
N ARG A 98 6.84 1.17 -0.75
CA ARG A 98 5.91 1.86 -1.65
C ARG A 98 4.46 1.50 -1.34
N LEU A 99 4.16 0.22 -1.12
CA LEU A 99 2.83 -0.26 -0.71
C LEU A 99 2.37 0.41 0.58
N LEU A 100 3.23 0.45 1.60
CA LEU A 100 2.92 1.08 2.89
C LEU A 100 2.66 2.57 2.73
N LEU A 101 3.48 3.27 1.96
CA LEU A 101 3.30 4.69 1.69
C LEU A 101 1.93 4.95 1.05
N ARG A 102 1.57 4.18 0.01
CA ARG A 102 0.26 4.29 -0.65
C ARG A 102 -0.89 3.97 0.30
N ALA A 103 -0.74 2.96 1.17
CA ALA A 103 -1.73 2.64 2.18
C ALA A 103 -1.96 3.80 3.17
N ILE A 104 -0.90 4.49 3.59
CA ILE A 104 -0.97 5.67 4.47
C ILE A 104 -1.71 6.82 3.77
N TYR A 105 -1.35 7.14 2.52
CA TYR A 105 -2.01 8.20 1.76
C TYR A 105 -3.49 7.90 1.52
N TRP A 106 -3.82 6.65 1.21
CA TRP A 106 -5.22 6.22 1.04
C TRP A 106 -6.00 6.33 2.36
N ALA A 107 -5.44 5.86 3.48
CA ALA A 107 -6.10 5.95 4.78
C ALA A 107 -6.32 7.41 5.22
N ALA A 108 -5.43 8.32 4.83
CA ALA A 108 -5.54 9.75 5.07
C ALA A 108 -6.48 10.48 4.09
N ALA A 109 -7.03 9.80 3.07
CA ALA A 109 -7.79 10.39 1.96
C ALA A 109 -7.00 11.49 1.19
N LYS A 110 -5.72 11.20 0.92
CA LYS A 110 -4.74 12.13 0.30
C LYS A 110 -4.06 11.54 -0.94
N GLU A 111 -4.78 10.73 -1.70
CA GLU A 111 -4.26 10.06 -2.89
C GLU A 111 -3.72 11.05 -3.93
N ASP A 112 -4.40 12.19 -4.08
CA ASP A 112 -3.99 13.23 -5.02
C ASP A 112 -2.69 13.95 -4.59
N GLU A 113 -2.47 14.11 -3.29
CA GLU A 113 -1.23 14.68 -2.77
C GLU A 113 -0.03 13.78 -3.07
N MET A 114 -0.20 12.46 -3.00
CA MET A 114 0.85 11.52 -3.37
C MET A 114 1.20 11.60 -4.86
N LYS A 115 0.20 11.80 -5.72
CA LYS A 115 0.37 11.90 -7.17
C LYS A 115 0.89 13.25 -7.64
N LYS A 116 0.95 14.25 -6.77
CA LYS A 116 1.44 15.58 -7.14
C LYS A 116 2.90 15.55 -7.60
N TYR A 117 3.76 14.81 -6.88
CA TYR A 117 5.15 14.54 -7.26
C TYR A 117 5.39 13.04 -7.15
N TYR A 118 5.70 12.40 -8.25
CA TYR A 118 5.75 10.95 -8.31
C TYR A 118 6.90 10.46 -9.21
N VAL A 119 7.49 9.33 -8.84
CA VAL A 119 8.44 8.58 -9.65
C VAL A 119 7.99 7.14 -9.78
N ASP A 120 8.09 6.56 -10.98
CA ASP A 120 7.53 5.23 -11.28
C ASP A 120 8.42 4.05 -10.83
N ASN A 121 9.71 4.27 -10.61
CA ASN A 121 10.60 3.21 -10.13
C ASN A 121 10.48 3.05 -8.60
N VAL A 122 10.19 1.84 -8.12
CA VAL A 122 10.02 1.55 -6.69
C VAL A 122 11.29 1.74 -5.84
N ASN A 123 12.47 1.73 -6.48
CA ASN A 123 13.75 2.01 -5.82
C ASN A 123 14.12 3.50 -5.84
N ALA A 124 13.27 4.35 -6.41
CA ALA A 124 13.44 5.79 -6.40
C ALA A 124 12.38 6.46 -5.52
N GLU A 125 12.77 7.56 -4.92
CA GLU A 125 11.89 8.42 -4.13
C GLU A 125 11.96 9.85 -4.66
N VAL A 126 10.89 10.61 -4.44
CA VAL A 126 10.82 12.03 -4.74
C VAL A 126 10.36 12.80 -3.51
N ALA A 127 11.03 13.90 -3.22
CA ALA A 127 10.58 14.86 -2.21
C ALA A 127 10.58 16.28 -2.80
N ALA A 128 9.49 17.01 -2.56
CA ALA A 128 9.34 18.38 -3.04
C ALA A 128 9.47 19.37 -1.88
N PHE A 129 10.23 20.41 -2.13
CA PHE A 129 10.46 21.55 -1.24
C PHE A 129 9.89 22.81 -1.90
N GLU A 130 8.56 22.89 -1.97
CA GLU A 130 7.84 23.93 -2.70
C GLU A 130 8.20 25.33 -2.25
N ALA A 131 8.44 25.55 -0.96
CA ALA A 131 8.81 26.83 -0.40
C ALA A 131 10.12 27.41 -0.99
N VAL A 132 10.99 26.55 -1.53
CA VAL A 132 12.25 26.94 -2.16
C VAL A 132 12.33 26.57 -3.64
N GLY A 133 11.21 26.09 -4.20
CA GLY A 133 11.09 25.76 -5.62
C GLY A 133 12.00 24.58 -6.05
N LYS A 134 12.17 23.57 -5.21
CA LYS A 134 13.09 22.45 -5.48
C LYS A 134 12.40 21.09 -5.32
N ILE A 135 12.81 20.17 -6.17
CA ILE A 135 12.51 18.73 -6.07
C ILE A 135 13.83 17.99 -5.94
N VAL A 136 13.87 16.96 -5.13
CA VAL A 136 14.95 15.98 -5.13
C VAL A 136 14.41 14.61 -5.51
N VAL A 137 15.09 13.94 -6.44
CA VAL A 137 14.86 12.53 -6.78
C VAL A 137 16.05 11.72 -6.29
N ILE A 138 15.78 10.65 -5.57
CA ILE A 138 16.77 9.85 -4.86
C ILE A 138 16.70 8.42 -5.37
N ASN A 139 17.86 7.87 -5.76
CA ASN A 139 18.01 6.43 -5.98
C ASN A 139 18.42 5.76 -4.67
N ASN A 140 17.55 4.94 -4.11
CA ASN A 140 17.78 4.21 -2.85
C ASN A 140 18.40 2.82 -3.07
N SER A 141 18.91 2.53 -4.28
CA SER A 141 19.53 1.25 -4.60
C SER A 141 21.04 1.37 -4.82
N LEU A 142 21.73 0.23 -4.75
CA LEU A 142 23.15 0.10 -5.06
C LEU A 142 23.44 -0.06 -6.57
N ASP A 143 22.40 -0.03 -7.38
CA ASP A 143 22.47 -0.12 -8.84
C ASP A 143 22.00 1.18 -9.49
N ALA A 144 22.52 1.47 -10.70
CA ALA A 144 21.97 2.56 -11.49
C ALA A 144 20.55 2.21 -11.94
N LEU A 145 19.64 3.18 -11.93
CA LEU A 145 18.27 2.98 -12.34
C LEU A 145 17.78 4.07 -13.30
N ASP A 146 16.79 3.70 -14.09
CA ASP A 146 16.01 4.62 -14.90
C ASP A 146 14.64 4.84 -14.22
N THR A 147 14.18 6.09 -14.19
CA THR A 147 12.87 6.45 -13.66
C THR A 147 12.30 7.65 -14.40
N HIS A 148 11.01 7.83 -14.30
CA HIS A 148 10.30 8.99 -14.82
C HIS A 148 9.77 9.83 -13.68
N LEU A 149 10.08 11.13 -13.68
CA LEU A 149 9.50 12.09 -12.76
C LEU A 149 8.21 12.64 -13.35
N TYR A 150 7.14 12.53 -12.59
CA TYR A 150 5.84 13.11 -12.89
C TYR A 150 5.53 14.24 -11.92
N VAL A 151 4.94 15.32 -12.44
CA VAL A 151 4.43 16.45 -11.66
C VAL A 151 2.97 16.67 -12.06
N GLU A 152 2.08 16.62 -11.09
CA GLU A 152 0.63 16.74 -11.31
C GLU A 152 0.09 15.78 -12.40
N GLY A 153 0.62 14.54 -12.39
CA GLY A 153 0.24 13.49 -13.34
C GLY A 153 0.89 13.59 -14.73
N ASN A 154 1.64 14.65 -15.03
CA ASN A 154 2.32 14.83 -16.31
C ASN A 154 3.78 14.42 -16.24
N LEU A 155 4.25 13.68 -17.24
CA LEU A 155 5.68 13.36 -17.38
C LEU A 155 6.47 14.65 -17.51
N ARG A 156 7.33 14.91 -16.52
CA ARG A 156 8.22 16.06 -16.54
C ARG A 156 9.59 15.73 -17.12
N GLU A 157 10.20 14.65 -16.64
CA GLU A 157 11.56 14.30 -17.00
C GLU A 157 11.82 12.80 -16.93
N LYS A 158 12.67 12.30 -17.84
CA LYS A 158 13.23 10.94 -17.79
C LYS A 158 14.61 11.03 -17.16
N LEU A 159 14.82 10.30 -16.09
CA LEU A 159 16.04 10.37 -15.29
C LEU A 159 16.77 9.02 -15.33
N ARG A 160 18.07 9.08 -15.49
CA ARG A 160 18.98 7.99 -15.16
C ARG A 160 19.82 8.40 -13.98
N LEU A 161 19.72 7.67 -12.89
CA LEU A 161 20.40 7.95 -11.63
C LEU A 161 21.49 6.91 -11.38
N ALA A 162 22.66 7.37 -10.96
CA ALA A 162 23.71 6.47 -10.46
C ALA A 162 23.30 5.85 -9.11
N PRO A 163 24.00 4.79 -8.65
CA PRO A 163 23.76 4.23 -7.32
C PRO A 163 23.78 5.30 -6.23
N MET A 164 22.76 5.31 -5.36
CA MET A 164 22.63 6.24 -4.25
C MET A 164 22.65 7.73 -4.62
N GLU A 165 22.42 8.06 -5.89
CA GLU A 165 22.41 9.45 -6.35
C GLU A 165 21.18 10.21 -5.84
N MET A 166 21.41 11.45 -5.39
CA MET A 166 20.40 12.47 -5.14
C MET A 166 20.49 13.56 -6.20
N ARG A 167 19.46 13.71 -7.01
CA ARG A 167 19.41 14.74 -8.07
C ARG A 167 18.42 15.82 -7.73
N TRP A 168 18.92 17.06 -7.62
CA TRP A 168 18.12 18.24 -7.38
C TRP A 168 17.67 18.85 -8.69
N LEU A 169 16.38 19.20 -8.75
CA LEU A 169 15.74 19.82 -9.91
C LEU A 169 14.94 21.06 -9.43
N ASP A 170 14.68 21.99 -10.33
CA ASP A 170 13.75 23.09 -10.08
C ASP A 170 12.30 22.62 -10.28
N ILE A 171 11.34 23.15 -9.52
CA ILE A 171 9.90 22.87 -9.69
C ILE A 171 9.39 23.52 -10.96
#